data_310db0420987037a7a685ac6958cd437
#
_entry.id   310db0420987037a7a685ac6958cd437
#
_cell.length_a   1.000
_cell.length_b   1.000
_cell.length_c   1.000
_cell.angle_alpha   90.00
_cell.angle_beta   90.00
_cell.angle_gamma   90.00
#
_symmetry.space_group_name_H-M   'P 1'
#
loop_
_entity.id
_entity.type
_entity.pdbx_description
1 polymer ?
#
loop_
_entity_poly.entity_id
_entity_poly.type
_entity_poly.pdbx_seq_one_letter_code
_entity_poly.pdbx_strand_id
1 'polypeptide(L)'
;MSGIHHVTAIAGNPLRNFAFYTRDLGLRFVKKTVNFDDPGTYHFYYGDETGRPGTILTFFPWEGAPAGRRGVGETEETAFRVPQGSLSYWAQRLQDKGIKFETPEKRFGEPVLTFIDPDGMALALVGVAGADGESAWSNGDIPAEHAIRGFHGVTLLLADATKTAKVLTDIFGLREIAREGSLIRFAAAGEKEGGLVNLREVKGLARGGQGRGSVHHIAFRAKDDAEQALMAEKLVGNHGLHATEQKDRNYFRSVYFREPGGVLFEIATDIPGFAVDEPVATLGRDLKLPRFLEPHRSEIESVLPELQGA
;
A
#
# COMPACT_ATOMS: atom_id res chain seq x y z
N MET A 1 11.75 14.01 1.67
CA MET A 1 11.65 12.57 1.39
C MET A 1 10.17 12.27 1.17
N SER A 2 9.76 11.79 0.00
CA SER A 2 8.34 11.81 -0.37
C SER A 2 7.90 10.56 -1.14
N GLY A 3 8.46 9.40 -0.82
CA GLY A 3 8.00 8.13 -1.33
C GLY A 3 6.61 7.74 -0.77
N ILE A 4 6.13 6.57 -1.14
CA ILE A 4 4.92 5.98 -0.59
C ILE A 4 5.18 5.63 0.89
N HIS A 5 4.26 6.04 1.78
CA HIS A 5 4.25 5.63 3.18
C HIS A 5 3.60 4.25 3.31
N HIS A 6 2.36 4.15 2.83
CA HIS A 6 1.59 2.91 2.81
C HIS A 6 0.56 2.90 1.68
N VAL A 7 0.04 1.72 1.39
CA VAL A 7 -1.10 1.53 0.50
C VAL A 7 -2.20 0.83 1.31
N THR A 8 -3.41 1.38 1.30
CA THR A 8 -4.59 0.78 1.94
C THR A 8 -5.53 0.23 0.89
N ALA A 9 -5.96 -1.00 1.04
CA ALA A 9 -6.88 -1.67 0.13
C ALA A 9 -8.10 -2.24 0.86
N ILE A 10 -9.12 -2.61 0.10
CA ILE A 10 -10.34 -3.24 0.60
C ILE A 10 -10.24 -4.74 0.30
N ALA A 11 -10.39 -5.55 1.35
CA ALA A 11 -10.47 -7.01 1.23
C ALA A 11 -11.88 -7.53 1.56
N GLY A 12 -12.13 -8.77 1.23
CA GLY A 12 -13.31 -9.50 1.69
C GLY A 12 -13.04 -10.21 3.02
N ASN A 13 -12.84 -11.52 2.98
CA ASN A 13 -12.67 -12.34 4.16
C ASN A 13 -11.31 -12.09 4.87
N PRO A 14 -11.32 -11.75 6.18
CA PRO A 14 -10.10 -11.41 6.93
C PRO A 14 -9.13 -12.58 7.08
N LEU A 15 -9.59 -13.81 7.27
CA LEU A 15 -8.71 -14.99 7.40
C LEU A 15 -7.99 -15.30 6.10
N ARG A 16 -8.69 -15.20 4.97
CA ARG A 16 -8.10 -15.41 3.65
C ARG A 16 -7.07 -14.32 3.34
N ASN A 17 -7.39 -13.07 3.65
CA ASN A 17 -6.46 -11.96 3.52
C ASN A 17 -5.19 -12.19 4.37
N PHE A 18 -5.38 -12.52 5.66
CA PHE A 18 -4.28 -12.80 6.56
C PHE A 18 -3.37 -13.93 6.06
N ALA A 19 -3.97 -15.07 5.66
CA ALA A 19 -3.20 -16.22 5.17
C ALA A 19 -2.40 -15.88 3.90
N PHE A 20 -2.99 -15.16 2.96
CA PHE A 20 -2.33 -14.78 1.71
C PHE A 20 -1.10 -13.89 1.97
N TYR A 21 -1.27 -12.79 2.73
CA TYR A 21 -0.20 -11.83 2.91
C TYR A 21 0.91 -12.33 3.86
N THR A 22 0.58 -13.17 4.85
CA THR A 22 1.58 -13.69 5.79
C THR A 22 2.23 -15.01 5.34
N ARG A 23 1.45 -15.95 4.78
CA ARG A 23 1.93 -17.29 4.44
C ARG A 23 2.38 -17.39 2.98
N ASP A 24 1.60 -16.82 2.05
CA ASP A 24 1.93 -16.94 0.64
C ASP A 24 2.95 -15.90 0.20
N LEU A 25 2.82 -14.63 0.64
CA LEU A 25 3.77 -13.56 0.34
C LEU A 25 4.85 -13.34 1.41
N GLY A 26 4.70 -13.88 2.62
CA GLY A 26 5.70 -13.81 3.69
C GLY A 26 5.88 -12.44 4.33
N LEU A 27 4.91 -11.53 4.20
CA LEU A 27 4.95 -10.25 4.88
C LEU A 27 4.71 -10.45 6.39
N ARG A 28 5.32 -9.59 7.20
CA ARG A 28 5.02 -9.56 8.62
C ARG A 28 3.64 -8.96 8.85
N PHE A 29 2.85 -9.57 9.73
CA PHE A 29 1.65 -8.95 10.28
C PHE A 29 2.09 -7.96 11.36
N VAL A 30 2.06 -6.66 11.05
CA VAL A 30 2.65 -5.60 11.87
C VAL A 30 1.66 -5.09 12.92
N LYS A 31 0.39 -4.98 12.55
CA LYS A 31 -0.63 -4.45 13.46
C LYS A 31 -2.01 -5.04 13.17
N LYS A 32 -2.69 -5.42 14.25
CA LYS A 32 -4.10 -5.78 14.29
C LYS A 32 -4.85 -4.70 15.06
N THR A 33 -5.67 -3.91 14.38
CA THR A 33 -6.51 -2.88 14.97
C THR A 33 -7.85 -2.82 14.23
N VAL A 34 -8.65 -1.80 14.46
CA VAL A 34 -9.92 -1.56 13.78
C VAL A 34 -9.87 -0.30 12.92
N ASN A 35 -10.77 -0.18 11.99
CA ASN A 35 -11.01 1.08 11.31
C ASN A 35 -11.58 2.09 12.32
N PHE A 36 -10.87 3.19 12.57
CA PHE A 36 -11.27 4.18 13.58
C PHE A 36 -12.54 4.95 13.23
N ASP A 37 -12.91 4.96 11.95
CA ASP A 37 -14.16 5.58 11.47
C ASP A 37 -15.33 4.54 11.41
N ASP A 38 -15.02 3.21 11.52
CA ASP A 38 -15.97 2.09 11.53
C ASP A 38 -15.42 0.94 12.38
N PRO A 39 -15.50 1.02 13.74
CA PRO A 39 -14.84 0.08 14.65
C PRO A 39 -15.31 -1.38 14.59
N GLY A 40 -16.41 -1.67 13.89
CA GLY A 40 -16.86 -3.03 13.59
C GLY A 40 -16.04 -3.74 12.51
N THR A 41 -15.06 -3.07 11.92
CA THR A 41 -14.20 -3.59 10.86
C THR A 41 -12.76 -3.58 11.29
N TYR A 42 -12.03 -4.68 11.07
CA TYR A 42 -10.59 -4.72 11.29
C TYR A 42 -9.85 -3.73 10.39
N HIS A 43 -8.69 -3.29 10.85
CA HIS A 43 -7.66 -2.65 10.04
C HIS A 43 -6.35 -3.44 10.20
N PHE A 44 -5.98 -4.19 9.19
CA PHE A 44 -4.77 -5.00 9.16
C PHE A 44 -3.62 -4.26 8.52
N TYR A 45 -2.43 -4.42 9.08
CA TYR A 45 -1.20 -3.86 8.54
C TYR A 45 -0.16 -4.95 8.34
N TYR A 46 0.37 -5.04 7.13
CA TYR A 46 1.46 -5.93 6.74
C TYR A 46 2.66 -5.11 6.33
N GLY A 47 3.87 -5.59 6.58
CA GLY A 47 5.07 -4.86 6.22
C GLY A 47 6.35 -5.66 6.43
N ASP A 48 7.43 -4.93 6.68
CA ASP A 48 8.70 -5.48 7.12
C ASP A 48 8.71 -5.74 8.65
N GLU A 49 9.89 -5.97 9.22
CA GLU A 49 10.05 -6.28 10.65
C GLU A 49 9.42 -5.25 11.60
N THR A 50 9.41 -3.98 11.25
CA THR A 50 8.93 -2.90 12.13
C THR A 50 7.76 -2.10 11.55
N GLY A 51 7.35 -2.38 10.32
CA GLY A 51 6.37 -1.59 9.60
C GLY A 51 6.92 -0.23 9.18
N ARG A 52 8.10 -0.20 8.56
CA ARG A 52 8.69 1.06 8.08
C ARG A 52 7.87 1.67 6.94
N PRO A 53 7.79 3.00 6.85
CA PRO A 53 7.26 3.67 5.67
C PRO A 53 7.89 3.12 4.38
N GLY A 54 7.08 2.89 3.34
CA GLY A 54 7.51 2.26 2.09
C GLY A 54 7.38 0.73 2.08
N THR A 55 6.97 0.11 3.20
CA THR A 55 6.77 -1.35 3.28
C THR A 55 5.35 -1.76 3.64
N ILE A 56 4.51 -0.81 4.07
CA ILE A 56 3.25 -1.07 4.74
C ILE A 56 2.09 -1.20 3.75
N LEU A 57 1.56 -2.41 3.60
CA LEU A 57 0.29 -2.67 2.92
C LEU A 57 -0.80 -2.90 3.97
N THR A 58 -1.92 -2.17 3.87
CA THR A 58 -2.99 -2.26 4.87
C THR A 58 -4.32 -2.64 4.25
N PHE A 59 -5.23 -3.21 5.04
CA PHE A 59 -6.53 -3.65 4.57
C PHE A 59 -7.67 -3.33 5.51
N PHE A 60 -8.80 -2.95 4.91
CA PHE A 60 -10.12 -3.02 5.52
C PHE A 60 -10.84 -4.27 5.01
N PRO A 61 -10.91 -5.38 5.78
CA PRO A 61 -11.63 -6.57 5.38
C PRO A 61 -13.13 -6.41 5.63
N TRP A 62 -13.84 -5.96 4.62
CA TRP A 62 -15.31 -5.86 4.61
C TRP A 62 -15.92 -7.06 3.89
N GLU A 63 -16.33 -8.10 4.63
CA GLU A 63 -16.83 -9.36 4.06
C GLU A 63 -18.01 -9.17 3.09
N GLY A 64 -18.88 -8.21 3.38
CA GLY A 64 -20.04 -7.88 2.53
C GLY A 64 -19.74 -6.93 1.36
N ALA A 65 -18.53 -6.44 1.19
CA ALA A 65 -18.23 -5.49 0.13
C ALA A 65 -18.39 -6.13 -1.26
N PRO A 66 -19.02 -5.43 -2.21
CA PRO A 66 -19.03 -5.88 -3.62
C PRO A 66 -17.60 -5.85 -4.17
N ALA A 67 -17.35 -6.61 -5.24
CA ALA A 67 -16.08 -6.54 -5.95
C ALA A 67 -15.85 -5.13 -6.51
N GLY A 68 -14.63 -4.64 -6.39
CA GLY A 68 -14.21 -3.39 -7.03
C GLY A 68 -14.30 -3.49 -8.55
N ARG A 69 -14.46 -2.34 -9.21
CA ARG A 69 -14.51 -2.26 -10.67
C ARG A 69 -13.33 -1.46 -11.19
N ARG A 70 -12.48 -2.12 -11.98
CA ARG A 70 -11.35 -1.46 -12.64
C ARG A 70 -11.82 -0.35 -13.57
N GLY A 71 -11.17 0.80 -13.51
CA GLY A 71 -11.44 1.95 -14.36
C GLY A 71 -10.54 3.14 -14.06
N VAL A 72 -10.73 4.25 -14.76
CA VAL A 72 -9.93 5.46 -14.49
C VAL A 72 -10.27 6.03 -13.11
N GLY A 73 -9.26 6.61 -12.46
CA GLY A 73 -9.35 7.14 -11.10
C GLY A 73 -9.12 6.10 -10.01
N GLU A 74 -8.51 4.95 -10.37
CA GLU A 74 -8.15 3.87 -9.45
C GLU A 74 -6.65 3.56 -9.53
N THR A 75 -6.14 2.88 -8.50
CA THR A 75 -4.83 2.23 -8.56
C THR A 75 -4.96 0.94 -9.35
N GLU A 76 -4.22 0.82 -10.44
CA GLU A 76 -4.23 -0.34 -11.31
C GLU A 76 -3.44 -1.51 -10.73
N GLU A 77 -2.29 -1.22 -10.11
CA GLU A 77 -1.35 -2.22 -9.63
C GLU A 77 -0.54 -1.69 -8.44
N THR A 78 -0.28 -2.55 -7.46
CA THR A 78 0.68 -2.32 -6.39
C THR A 78 1.86 -3.28 -6.56
N ALA A 79 3.07 -2.75 -6.67
CA ALA A 79 4.27 -3.51 -6.96
C ALA A 79 5.23 -3.56 -5.75
N PHE A 80 5.76 -4.75 -5.48
CA PHE A 80 6.79 -4.98 -4.46
C PHE A 80 8.15 -5.22 -5.12
N ARG A 81 9.21 -4.89 -4.39
CA ARG A 81 10.60 -5.15 -4.76
C ARG A 81 11.02 -6.52 -4.26
N VAL A 82 11.72 -7.24 -5.09
CA VAL A 82 12.45 -8.46 -4.72
C VAL A 82 13.85 -8.43 -5.37
N PRO A 83 14.83 -9.18 -4.87
CA PRO A 83 16.11 -9.34 -5.57
C PRO A 83 15.89 -9.81 -7.00
N GLN A 84 16.64 -9.25 -7.95
CA GLN A 84 16.43 -9.49 -9.38
C GLN A 84 16.45 -10.98 -9.76
N GLY A 85 17.26 -11.79 -9.10
CA GLY A 85 17.34 -13.23 -9.31
C GLY A 85 16.19 -14.05 -8.71
N SER A 86 15.26 -13.41 -7.98
CA SER A 86 14.22 -14.14 -7.22
C SER A 86 12.95 -14.44 -8.00
N LEU A 87 12.76 -13.89 -9.21
CA LEU A 87 11.50 -14.05 -9.93
C LEU A 87 11.16 -15.49 -10.31
N SER A 88 12.14 -16.32 -10.63
CA SER A 88 11.94 -17.75 -10.89
C SER A 88 11.44 -18.50 -9.64
N TYR A 89 12.01 -18.19 -8.46
CA TYR A 89 11.51 -18.71 -7.18
C TYR A 89 10.07 -18.31 -6.94
N TRP A 90 9.74 -17.04 -7.16
CA TRP A 90 8.37 -16.54 -6.98
C TRP A 90 7.37 -17.12 -7.96
N ALA A 91 7.73 -17.29 -9.22
CA ALA A 91 6.87 -17.94 -10.21
C ALA A 91 6.55 -19.39 -9.80
N GLN A 92 7.56 -20.15 -9.35
CA GLN A 92 7.35 -21.52 -8.85
C GLN A 92 6.48 -21.50 -7.59
N ARG A 93 6.74 -20.60 -6.63
CA ARG A 93 5.95 -20.48 -5.39
C ARG A 93 4.48 -20.14 -5.67
N LEU A 94 4.20 -19.18 -6.54
CA LEU A 94 2.82 -18.83 -6.92
C LEU A 94 2.12 -20.02 -7.58
N GLN A 95 2.82 -20.76 -8.44
CA GLN A 95 2.29 -21.99 -9.05
C GLN A 95 1.97 -23.04 -8.00
N ASP A 96 2.87 -23.32 -7.07
CA ASP A 96 2.70 -24.31 -6.00
C ASP A 96 1.54 -23.96 -5.06
N LYS A 97 1.26 -22.66 -4.89
CA LYS A 97 0.13 -22.13 -4.10
C LYS A 97 -1.16 -22.01 -4.91
N GLY A 98 -1.15 -22.34 -6.21
CA GLY A 98 -2.30 -22.20 -7.08
C GLY A 98 -2.74 -20.74 -7.35
N ILE A 99 -1.83 -19.79 -7.13
CA ILE A 99 -2.07 -18.36 -7.38
C ILE A 99 -1.84 -18.08 -8.88
N LYS A 100 -2.83 -17.48 -9.52
CA LYS A 100 -2.73 -17.11 -10.94
C LYS A 100 -1.76 -15.96 -11.13
N PHE A 101 -0.86 -16.08 -12.09
CA PHE A 101 0.10 -15.05 -12.47
C PHE A 101 0.25 -15.00 -13.98
N GLU A 102 0.69 -13.83 -14.48
CA GLU A 102 0.96 -13.62 -15.90
C GLU A 102 2.40 -14.05 -16.25
N THR A 103 2.63 -14.31 -17.54
CA THR A 103 4.00 -14.57 -18.01
C THR A 103 4.90 -13.38 -17.66
N PRO A 104 6.08 -13.63 -17.06
CA PRO A 104 7.00 -12.54 -16.72
C PRO A 104 7.34 -11.67 -17.93
N GLU A 105 7.28 -10.36 -17.73
CA GLU A 105 7.57 -9.36 -18.76
C GLU A 105 8.68 -8.41 -18.28
N LYS A 106 9.07 -7.45 -19.15
CA LYS A 106 9.93 -6.32 -18.75
C LYS A 106 9.14 -5.03 -18.85
N ARG A 107 9.26 -4.18 -17.82
CA ARG A 107 8.76 -2.81 -17.81
C ARG A 107 9.88 -1.87 -17.39
N PHE A 108 10.16 -0.86 -18.21
CA PHE A 108 11.31 0.04 -17.99
C PHE A 108 12.64 -0.72 -17.80
N GLY A 109 12.79 -1.87 -18.50
CA GLY A 109 13.97 -2.72 -18.40
C GLY A 109 14.03 -3.66 -17.21
N GLU A 110 13.15 -3.52 -16.22
CA GLU A 110 13.07 -4.36 -15.03
C GLU A 110 12.19 -5.59 -15.28
N PRO A 111 12.58 -6.80 -14.84
CA PRO A 111 11.74 -7.97 -14.93
C PRO A 111 10.60 -7.91 -13.90
N VAL A 112 9.37 -8.21 -14.34
CA VAL A 112 8.13 -8.08 -13.56
C VAL A 112 7.33 -9.36 -13.64
N LEU A 113 6.78 -9.80 -12.51
CA LEU A 113 5.84 -10.91 -12.37
C LEU A 113 4.54 -10.38 -11.78
N THR A 114 3.48 -10.30 -12.60
CA THR A 114 2.16 -9.80 -12.20
C THR A 114 1.26 -10.95 -11.77
N PHE A 115 0.50 -10.78 -10.70
CA PHE A 115 -0.47 -11.74 -10.17
C PHE A 115 -1.63 -11.01 -9.49
N ILE A 116 -2.62 -11.76 -9.05
CA ILE A 116 -3.79 -11.20 -8.35
C ILE A 116 -3.93 -11.83 -6.97
N ASP A 117 -4.34 -11.03 -6.00
CA ASP A 117 -4.68 -11.51 -4.66
C ASP A 117 -6.05 -12.24 -4.65
N PRO A 118 -6.45 -12.88 -3.54
CA PRO A 118 -7.72 -13.61 -3.46
C PRO A 118 -8.97 -12.77 -3.70
N ASP A 119 -8.92 -11.45 -3.56
CA ASP A 119 -10.04 -10.55 -3.79
C ASP A 119 -9.99 -9.85 -5.16
N GLY A 120 -8.94 -10.12 -5.97
CA GLY A 120 -8.78 -9.59 -7.32
C GLY A 120 -7.90 -8.34 -7.42
N MET A 121 -7.20 -7.94 -6.34
CA MET A 121 -6.25 -6.85 -6.37
C MET A 121 -5.03 -7.22 -7.21
N ALA A 122 -4.69 -6.39 -8.19
CA ALA A 122 -3.50 -6.61 -9.01
C ALA A 122 -2.22 -6.24 -8.25
N LEU A 123 -1.32 -7.21 -8.18
CA LEU A 123 -0.02 -7.13 -7.53
C LEU A 123 1.09 -7.46 -8.52
N ALA A 124 2.28 -6.93 -8.26
CA ALA A 124 3.47 -7.32 -9.02
C ALA A 124 4.69 -7.51 -8.11
N LEU A 125 5.57 -8.41 -8.52
CA LEU A 125 6.93 -8.53 -7.99
C LEU A 125 7.90 -8.02 -9.06
N VAL A 126 8.71 -7.04 -8.70
CA VAL A 126 9.70 -6.44 -9.59
C VAL A 126 11.09 -6.85 -9.13
N GLY A 127 11.84 -7.48 -10.02
CA GLY A 127 13.22 -7.89 -9.76
C GLY A 127 14.16 -6.69 -9.85
N VAL A 128 14.68 -6.23 -8.71
CA VAL A 128 15.51 -5.03 -8.60
C VAL A 128 16.96 -5.40 -8.38
N ALA A 129 17.85 -4.85 -9.20
CA ALA A 129 19.30 -5.04 -9.04
C ALA A 129 19.79 -4.41 -7.72
N GLY A 130 20.60 -5.14 -6.97
CA GLY A 130 21.15 -4.69 -5.69
C GLY A 130 20.21 -4.82 -4.48
N ALA A 131 18.97 -5.26 -4.67
CA ALA A 131 18.03 -5.50 -3.58
C ALA A 131 18.39 -6.73 -2.71
N ASP A 132 19.30 -7.59 -3.17
CA ASP A 132 19.86 -8.70 -2.41
C ASP A 132 20.63 -8.25 -1.16
N GLY A 133 21.28 -7.08 -1.20
CA GLY A 133 21.97 -6.48 -0.07
C GLY A 133 21.08 -5.72 0.92
N GLU A 134 19.76 -5.62 0.68
CA GLU A 134 18.81 -4.93 1.56
C GLU A 134 18.26 -5.87 2.63
N SER A 135 17.98 -5.31 3.83
CA SER A 135 17.33 -6.07 4.90
C SER A 135 15.93 -6.52 4.48
N ALA A 136 15.54 -7.70 4.93
CA ALA A 136 14.21 -8.24 4.70
C ALA A 136 13.65 -8.91 5.94
N TRP A 137 12.35 -8.84 6.10
CA TRP A 137 11.64 -9.74 6.97
C TRP A 137 11.55 -11.13 6.34
N SER A 138 11.75 -12.16 7.13
CA SER A 138 11.51 -13.56 6.74
C SER A 138 10.85 -14.29 7.91
N ASN A 139 9.78 -14.99 7.62
CA ASN A 139 9.08 -15.85 8.59
C ASN A 139 9.60 -17.29 8.59
N GLY A 140 10.67 -17.57 7.82
CA GLY A 140 11.25 -18.90 7.67
C GLY A 140 10.70 -19.71 6.48
N ASP A 141 9.47 -19.46 6.01
CA ASP A 141 8.88 -20.14 4.85
C ASP A 141 9.45 -19.62 3.53
N ILE A 142 9.79 -18.33 3.49
CA ILE A 142 10.44 -17.69 2.35
C ILE A 142 11.89 -17.39 2.75
N PRO A 143 12.88 -17.96 2.06
CA PRO A 143 14.27 -17.63 2.31
C PRO A 143 14.54 -16.12 2.20
N ALA A 144 15.38 -15.60 3.10
CA ALA A 144 15.65 -14.16 3.17
C ALA A 144 16.17 -13.58 1.84
N GLU A 145 16.93 -14.37 1.07
CA GLU A 145 17.44 -13.99 -0.26
C GLU A 145 16.34 -13.80 -1.31
N HIS A 146 15.13 -14.30 -1.08
CA HIS A 146 13.97 -14.13 -1.98
C HIS A 146 12.88 -13.22 -1.42
N ALA A 147 12.94 -12.87 -0.13
CA ALA A 147 11.90 -12.12 0.55
C ALA A 147 11.67 -10.73 -0.07
N ILE A 148 10.45 -10.23 0.09
CA ILE A 148 10.03 -8.88 -0.33
C ILE A 148 10.81 -7.81 0.44
N ARG A 149 11.21 -6.73 -0.26
CA ARG A 149 11.98 -5.59 0.25
C ARG A 149 11.15 -4.31 0.43
N GLY A 150 9.82 -4.42 0.50
CA GLY A 150 8.91 -3.29 0.51
C GLY A 150 8.34 -2.97 -0.88
N PHE A 151 7.71 -1.81 -1.02
CA PHE A 151 7.14 -1.41 -2.30
C PHE A 151 8.20 -1.05 -3.33
N HIS A 152 7.98 -1.48 -4.57
CA HIS A 152 8.60 -0.86 -5.73
C HIS A 152 7.87 0.43 -6.07
N GLY A 153 6.55 0.38 -6.16
CA GLY A 153 5.70 1.53 -6.46
C GLY A 153 4.26 1.14 -6.73
N VAL A 154 3.51 2.09 -7.24
CA VAL A 154 2.12 1.90 -7.67
C VAL A 154 1.93 2.38 -9.10
N THR A 155 0.92 1.83 -9.79
CA THR A 155 0.46 2.31 -11.10
C THR A 155 -0.95 2.86 -10.96
N LEU A 156 -1.16 4.12 -11.36
CA LEU A 156 -2.47 4.77 -11.39
C LEU A 156 -3.05 4.70 -12.80
N LEU A 157 -4.34 4.40 -12.90
CA LEU A 157 -5.07 4.35 -14.16
C LEU A 157 -5.89 5.64 -14.30
N LEU A 158 -5.52 6.49 -15.25
CA LEU A 158 -6.03 7.85 -15.38
C LEU A 158 -6.58 8.12 -16.79
N ALA A 159 -7.59 8.98 -16.89
CA ALA A 159 -8.06 9.49 -18.18
C ALA A 159 -7.11 10.54 -18.78
N ASP A 160 -6.49 11.35 -17.91
CA ASP A 160 -5.50 12.38 -18.20
C ASP A 160 -4.53 12.47 -17.03
N ALA A 161 -3.25 12.28 -17.29
CA ALA A 161 -2.18 12.28 -16.28
C ALA A 161 -1.66 13.68 -15.94
N THR A 162 -1.99 14.71 -16.73
CA THR A 162 -1.33 16.03 -16.68
C THR A 162 -1.42 16.70 -15.31
N LYS A 163 -2.60 16.74 -14.72
CA LYS A 163 -2.81 17.42 -13.42
C LYS A 163 -2.27 16.56 -12.26
N THR A 164 -2.41 15.24 -12.34
CA THR A 164 -1.83 14.30 -11.35
C THR A 164 -0.31 14.40 -11.34
N ALA A 165 0.33 14.47 -12.51
CA ALA A 165 1.78 14.67 -12.65
C ALA A 165 2.26 15.94 -11.93
N LYS A 166 1.50 17.05 -12.05
CA LYS A 166 1.81 18.30 -11.32
C LYS A 166 1.72 18.12 -9.81
N VAL A 167 0.69 17.43 -9.31
CA VAL A 167 0.58 17.13 -7.87
C VAL A 167 1.77 16.30 -7.40
N LEU A 168 2.15 15.25 -8.13
CA LEU A 168 3.32 14.43 -7.80
C LEU A 168 4.61 15.27 -7.74
N THR A 169 4.78 16.21 -8.66
CA THR A 169 5.97 17.06 -8.73
C THR A 169 5.98 18.16 -7.67
N ASP A 170 4.88 18.92 -7.57
CA ASP A 170 4.85 20.15 -6.78
C ASP A 170 4.69 19.88 -5.28
N ILE A 171 3.94 18.83 -4.93
CA ILE A 171 3.65 18.50 -3.53
C ILE A 171 4.65 17.46 -3.00
N PHE A 172 4.87 16.38 -3.76
CA PHE A 172 5.69 15.26 -3.30
C PHE A 172 7.11 15.28 -3.85
N GLY A 173 7.46 16.24 -4.71
CA GLY A 173 8.81 16.39 -5.24
C GLY A 173 9.29 15.24 -6.14
N LEU A 174 8.35 14.39 -6.62
CA LEU A 174 8.67 13.34 -7.56
C LEU A 174 9.03 13.96 -8.91
N ARG A 175 9.93 13.28 -9.65
CA ARG A 175 10.34 13.72 -11.00
C ARG A 175 10.00 12.66 -12.01
N GLU A 176 9.52 13.07 -13.18
CA GLU A 176 9.41 12.18 -14.33
C GLU A 176 10.81 11.71 -14.74
N ILE A 177 10.99 10.39 -14.83
CA ILE A 177 12.29 9.78 -15.18
C ILE A 177 12.25 8.92 -16.43
N ALA A 178 11.08 8.43 -16.84
CA ALA A 178 10.96 7.57 -18.02
C ALA A 178 9.54 7.54 -18.58
N ARG A 179 9.41 7.17 -19.85
CA ARG A 179 8.15 6.83 -20.52
C ARG A 179 8.30 5.53 -21.29
N GLU A 180 7.28 4.67 -21.22
CA GLU A 180 7.19 3.42 -21.96
C GLU A 180 5.73 3.14 -22.35
N GLY A 181 5.43 3.21 -23.64
CA GLY A 181 4.05 3.11 -24.12
C GLY A 181 3.13 4.18 -23.50
N SER A 182 2.08 3.72 -22.81
CA SER A 182 1.13 4.58 -22.10
C SER A 182 1.54 4.88 -20.64
N LEU A 183 2.69 4.38 -20.18
CA LEU A 183 3.20 4.57 -18.85
C LEU A 183 4.16 5.75 -18.77
N ILE A 184 3.97 6.58 -17.75
CA ILE A 184 4.87 7.67 -17.36
C ILE A 184 5.37 7.36 -15.95
N ARG A 185 6.67 7.20 -15.76
CA ARG A 185 7.27 6.87 -14.46
C ARG A 185 7.80 8.11 -13.75
N PHE A 186 7.37 8.28 -12.50
CA PHE A 186 7.87 9.29 -11.58
C PHE A 186 8.67 8.62 -10.46
N ALA A 187 9.73 9.28 -10.00
CA ALA A 187 10.58 8.81 -8.91
C ALA A 187 10.78 9.88 -7.84
N ALA A 188 10.75 9.45 -6.58
CA ALA A 188 11.18 10.22 -5.44
C ALA A 188 12.71 10.16 -5.29
N ALA A 189 13.38 11.29 -5.09
CA ALA A 189 14.82 11.32 -5.00
C ALA A 189 15.32 10.63 -3.72
N GLY A 190 16.22 9.65 -3.89
CA GLY A 190 16.87 8.95 -2.79
C GLY A 190 16.03 7.88 -2.08
N GLU A 191 14.78 7.67 -2.49
CA GLU A 191 13.94 6.61 -1.94
C GLU A 191 14.13 5.32 -2.73
N LYS A 192 14.34 4.22 -2.01
CA LYS A 192 14.40 2.86 -2.58
C LYS A 192 13.04 2.18 -2.52
N GLU A 193 12.49 2.06 -1.30
CA GLU A 193 11.18 1.48 -1.05
C GLU A 193 10.08 2.50 -1.31
N GLY A 194 9.09 2.13 -2.14
CA GLY A 194 7.95 3.00 -2.46
C GLY A 194 8.31 4.29 -3.20
N GLY A 195 9.49 4.36 -3.80
CA GLY A 195 9.98 5.55 -4.48
C GLY A 195 9.37 5.83 -5.85
N LEU A 196 8.55 4.92 -6.41
CA LEU A 196 8.06 5.01 -7.78
C LEU A 196 6.53 5.14 -7.86
N VAL A 197 6.07 6.00 -8.75
CA VAL A 197 4.67 6.12 -9.16
C VAL A 197 4.61 6.10 -10.68
N ASN A 198 3.88 5.15 -11.24
CA ASN A 198 3.60 5.10 -12.67
C ASN A 198 2.20 5.67 -12.92
N LEU A 199 2.05 6.52 -13.92
CA LEU A 199 0.77 7.00 -14.44
C LEU A 199 0.50 6.30 -15.76
N ARG A 200 -0.60 5.56 -15.86
CA ARG A 200 -1.10 4.99 -17.12
C ARG A 200 -2.26 5.81 -17.63
N GLU A 201 -2.08 6.44 -18.76
CA GLU A 201 -3.15 7.21 -19.41
C GLU A 201 -3.95 6.32 -20.37
N VAL A 202 -5.28 6.23 -20.14
CA VAL A 202 -6.19 5.47 -21.00
C VAL A 202 -7.44 6.28 -21.30
N LYS A 203 -7.60 6.65 -22.58
CA LYS A 203 -8.78 7.39 -23.05
C LYS A 203 -9.99 6.48 -23.23
N GLY A 204 -11.17 6.98 -22.92
CA GLY A 204 -12.43 6.29 -23.19
C GLY A 204 -12.77 5.14 -22.23
N LEU A 205 -11.93 4.86 -21.23
CA LEU A 205 -12.26 3.91 -20.20
C LEU A 205 -13.20 4.55 -19.16
N ALA A 206 -14.25 3.82 -18.75
CA ALA A 206 -15.17 4.28 -17.72
C ALA A 206 -14.46 4.47 -16.36
N ARG A 207 -15.05 5.30 -15.48
CA ARG A 207 -14.58 5.47 -14.11
C ARG A 207 -14.65 4.16 -13.35
N GLY A 208 -13.62 3.89 -12.57
CA GLY A 208 -13.56 2.76 -11.66
C GLY A 208 -14.54 2.91 -10.48
N GLY A 209 -14.56 1.93 -9.61
CA GLY A 209 -15.36 1.94 -8.39
C GLY A 209 -14.72 1.07 -7.32
N GLN A 210 -14.56 1.65 -6.14
CA GLN A 210 -13.98 0.96 -5.00
C GLN A 210 -14.85 -0.22 -4.53
N GLY A 211 -14.20 -1.25 -4.05
CA GLY A 211 -14.79 -2.45 -3.50
C GLY A 211 -13.68 -3.44 -3.15
N ARG A 212 -14.01 -4.65 -2.72
CA ARG A 212 -12.98 -5.65 -2.41
C ARG A 212 -12.09 -5.89 -3.62
N GLY A 213 -10.77 -6.02 -3.36
CA GLY A 213 -9.76 -6.14 -4.40
C GLY A 213 -9.38 -4.82 -5.06
N SER A 214 -9.79 -3.67 -4.51
CA SER A 214 -9.32 -2.36 -4.97
C SER A 214 -8.52 -1.63 -3.89
N VAL A 215 -7.61 -0.76 -4.32
CA VAL A 215 -6.91 0.15 -3.42
C VAL A 215 -7.88 1.24 -2.97
N HIS A 216 -7.99 1.47 -1.66
CA HIS A 216 -8.78 2.53 -1.08
C HIS A 216 -8.07 3.89 -1.21
N HIS A 217 -6.77 3.93 -0.83
CA HIS A 217 -5.93 5.12 -0.94
C HIS A 217 -4.45 4.78 -0.97
N ILE A 218 -3.66 5.74 -1.43
CA ILE A 218 -2.20 5.71 -1.38
C ILE A 218 -1.74 6.84 -0.48
N ALA A 219 -0.94 6.52 0.54
CA ALA A 219 -0.34 7.50 1.43
C ALA A 219 1.09 7.81 1.01
N PHE A 220 1.42 9.09 0.93
CA PHE A 220 2.76 9.61 0.72
C PHE A 220 3.35 10.13 2.02
N ARG A 221 4.65 10.02 2.15
CA ARG A 221 5.38 10.35 3.37
C ARG A 221 5.50 11.85 3.58
N ALA A 222 5.28 12.26 4.83
CA ALA A 222 5.81 13.47 5.42
C ALA A 222 6.62 13.06 6.66
N LYS A 223 7.78 13.64 6.85
CA LYS A 223 8.68 13.24 7.96
C LYS A 223 8.06 13.56 9.34
N ASP A 224 7.27 14.66 9.41
CA ASP A 224 6.64 15.19 10.63
C ASP A 224 5.43 16.08 10.30
N ASP A 225 4.75 16.57 11.34
CA ASP A 225 3.58 17.45 11.22
C ASP A 225 3.86 18.75 10.48
N ALA A 226 5.05 19.31 10.64
CA ALA A 226 5.40 20.57 10.00
C ALA A 226 5.53 20.41 8.47
N GLU A 227 6.17 19.32 8.02
CA GLU A 227 6.23 18.99 6.59
C GLU A 227 4.85 18.67 6.02
N GLN A 228 4.02 17.91 6.77
CA GLN A 228 2.65 17.60 6.37
C GLN A 228 1.79 18.86 6.18
N ALA A 229 1.88 19.81 7.14
CA ALA A 229 1.15 21.08 7.07
C ALA A 229 1.56 21.89 5.83
N LEU A 230 2.87 21.98 5.54
CA LEU A 230 3.38 22.68 4.34
C LEU A 230 2.90 22.03 3.05
N MET A 231 2.81 20.69 3.00
CA MET A 231 2.26 19.97 1.85
C MET A 231 0.77 20.26 1.69
N ALA A 232 -0.02 20.26 2.78
CA ALA A 232 -1.44 20.56 2.75
C ALA A 232 -1.72 22.03 2.33
N GLU A 233 -0.92 22.99 2.81
CA GLU A 233 -1.01 24.39 2.36
C GLU A 233 -0.77 24.54 0.85
N LYS A 234 0.26 23.85 0.32
CA LYS A 234 0.56 23.85 -1.12
C LYS A 234 -0.58 23.22 -1.94
N LEU A 235 -1.20 22.13 -1.46
CA LEU A 235 -2.35 21.50 -2.11
C LEU A 235 -3.49 22.49 -2.28
N VAL A 236 -3.85 23.22 -1.24
CA VAL A 236 -4.92 24.20 -1.27
C VAL A 236 -4.52 25.43 -2.09
N GLY A 237 -3.36 26.01 -1.80
CA GLY A 237 -2.91 27.29 -2.39
C GLY A 237 -2.54 27.18 -3.86
N ASN A 238 -1.82 26.13 -4.26
CA ASN A 238 -1.28 26.02 -5.62
C ASN A 238 -2.18 25.20 -6.57
N HIS A 239 -2.94 24.25 -6.03
CA HIS A 239 -3.77 23.33 -6.83
C HIS A 239 -5.27 23.52 -6.62
N GLY A 240 -5.70 24.32 -5.63
CA GLY A 240 -7.11 24.50 -5.30
C GLY A 240 -7.83 23.21 -4.87
N LEU A 241 -7.05 22.23 -4.36
CA LEU A 241 -7.57 20.93 -3.92
C LEU A 241 -8.06 21.05 -2.47
N HIS A 242 -9.20 20.41 -2.18
CA HIS A 242 -9.68 20.32 -0.82
C HIS A 242 -8.94 19.19 -0.08
N ALA A 243 -8.37 19.52 1.08
CA ALA A 243 -7.75 18.56 1.99
C ALA A 243 -8.53 18.50 3.30
N THR A 244 -8.57 17.33 3.95
CA THR A 244 -9.16 17.21 5.27
C THR A 244 -8.30 17.91 6.32
N GLU A 245 -8.87 18.13 7.50
CA GLU A 245 -8.08 18.37 8.69
C GLU A 245 -7.17 17.17 8.99
N GLN A 246 -6.10 17.41 9.75
CA GLN A 246 -5.22 16.34 10.21
C GLN A 246 -6.00 15.38 11.12
N LYS A 247 -5.88 14.09 10.87
CA LYS A 247 -6.48 13.01 11.66
C LYS A 247 -5.40 12.21 12.36
N ASP A 248 -5.54 12.01 13.67
CA ASP A 248 -4.68 11.10 14.42
C ASP A 248 -5.08 9.64 14.11
N ARG A 249 -4.15 8.87 13.58
CA ARG A 249 -4.30 7.44 13.29
C ARG A 249 -3.49 6.55 14.26
N ASN A 250 -3.12 7.09 15.41
CA ASN A 250 -2.31 6.47 16.45
C ASN A 250 -0.85 6.18 16.05
N TYR A 251 -0.61 5.62 14.87
CA TYR A 251 0.72 5.22 14.37
C TYR A 251 1.34 6.26 13.44
N PHE A 252 0.53 7.15 12.90
CA PHE A 252 0.87 8.28 12.04
C PHE A 252 -0.29 9.28 12.04
N ARG A 253 -0.05 10.47 11.53
CA ARG A 253 -1.11 11.48 11.33
C ARG A 253 -1.36 11.66 9.85
N SER A 254 -2.62 11.85 9.49
CA SER A 254 -3.11 11.75 8.12
C SER A 254 -3.86 12.98 7.68
N VAL A 255 -3.58 13.45 6.46
CA VAL A 255 -4.38 14.43 5.72
C VAL A 255 -4.80 13.79 4.41
N TYR A 256 -6.10 13.76 4.12
CA TYR A 256 -6.65 13.10 2.92
C TYR A 256 -7.08 14.12 1.89
N PHE A 257 -6.90 13.79 0.61
CA PHE A 257 -7.42 14.56 -0.51
C PHE A 257 -7.63 13.70 -1.75
N ARG A 258 -8.57 14.09 -2.61
CA ARG A 258 -8.67 13.46 -3.94
C ARG A 258 -7.81 14.24 -4.91
N GLU A 259 -6.85 13.52 -5.51
CA GLU A 259 -6.03 14.09 -6.57
C GLU A 259 -6.88 14.28 -7.86
N PRO A 260 -6.43 15.10 -8.83
CA PRO A 260 -7.25 15.48 -9.98
C PRO A 260 -7.74 14.33 -10.86
N GLY A 261 -7.05 13.19 -10.89
CA GLY A 261 -7.46 11.98 -11.62
C GLY A 261 -8.55 11.18 -10.90
N GLY A 262 -8.80 11.48 -9.62
CA GLY A 262 -9.85 10.88 -8.81
C GLY A 262 -9.39 9.83 -7.80
N VAL A 263 -8.09 9.49 -7.76
CA VAL A 263 -7.54 8.60 -6.75
C VAL A 263 -7.51 9.30 -5.39
N LEU A 264 -7.83 8.58 -4.33
CA LEU A 264 -7.71 9.12 -2.97
C LEU A 264 -6.24 9.04 -2.54
N PHE A 265 -5.66 10.19 -2.25
CA PHE A 265 -4.33 10.32 -1.69
C PHE A 265 -4.38 10.72 -0.23
N GLU A 266 -3.35 10.32 0.48
CA GLU A 266 -3.10 10.69 1.87
C GLU A 266 -1.68 11.26 1.99
N ILE A 267 -1.48 12.21 2.90
CA ILE A 267 -0.17 12.60 3.40
C ILE A 267 -0.06 12.04 4.81
N ALA A 268 0.85 11.08 5.03
CA ALA A 268 1.04 10.44 6.32
C ALA A 268 2.39 10.80 6.94
N THR A 269 2.42 11.09 8.24
CA THR A 269 3.69 11.33 8.95
C THR A 269 4.41 10.02 9.22
N ASP A 270 5.75 10.02 9.16
CA ASP A 270 6.59 8.86 9.48
C ASP A 270 6.56 8.50 10.99
N ILE A 271 6.02 9.37 11.82
CA ILE A 271 5.99 9.26 13.29
C ILE A 271 4.55 9.18 13.83
N PRO A 272 4.34 8.49 15.00
CA PRO A 272 5.31 7.85 15.88
C PRO A 272 5.72 6.43 15.49
N GLY A 273 5.03 5.76 14.56
CA GLY A 273 5.29 4.39 14.14
C GLY A 273 4.58 3.33 14.99
N PHE A 274 4.70 2.05 14.60
CA PHE A 274 3.89 0.96 15.15
C PHE A 274 4.34 0.47 16.53
N ALA A 275 5.56 0.78 16.94
CA ALA A 275 6.08 0.36 18.26
C ALA A 275 5.59 1.23 19.43
N VAL A 276 4.70 2.20 19.18
CA VAL A 276 4.19 3.14 20.20
C VAL A 276 3.34 2.47 21.26
N ASP A 277 2.65 1.38 20.93
CA ASP A 277 1.74 0.67 21.83
C ASP A 277 2.02 -0.84 21.95
N GLU A 278 3.07 -1.33 21.29
CA GLU A 278 3.42 -2.75 21.26
C GLU A 278 4.91 -2.93 20.96
N PRO A 279 5.65 -3.77 21.73
CA PRO A 279 7.05 -4.04 21.44
C PRO A 279 7.25 -4.61 20.05
N VAL A 280 8.37 -4.27 19.36
CA VAL A 280 8.68 -4.78 18.02
C VAL A 280 8.61 -6.30 17.94
N ALA A 281 9.07 -7.02 18.95
CA ALA A 281 9.05 -8.49 18.95
C ALA A 281 7.64 -9.11 18.93
N THR A 282 6.62 -8.36 19.35
CA THR A 282 5.23 -8.84 19.47
C THR A 282 4.24 -8.10 18.60
N LEU A 283 4.73 -7.24 17.68
CA LEU A 283 3.86 -6.51 16.76
C LEU A 283 2.86 -7.44 16.07
N GLY A 284 1.60 -7.02 16.05
CA GLY A 284 0.49 -7.68 15.37
C GLY A 284 -0.17 -8.83 16.16
N ARG A 285 0.33 -9.21 17.35
CA ARG A 285 -0.26 -10.31 18.14
C ARG A 285 -1.61 -9.94 18.74
N ASP A 286 -1.68 -8.79 19.40
CA ASP A 286 -2.87 -8.37 20.12
C ASP A 286 -3.72 -7.39 19.31
N LEU A 287 -5.04 -7.40 19.55
CA LEU A 287 -5.90 -6.32 19.07
C LEU A 287 -5.55 -5.04 19.84
N LYS A 288 -5.06 -4.03 19.12
CA LYS A 288 -4.79 -2.69 19.66
C LYS A 288 -5.91 -1.75 19.30
N LEU A 289 -6.40 -1.00 20.27
CA LEU A 289 -7.40 0.04 20.08
C LEU A 289 -6.81 1.40 20.46
N PRO A 290 -7.19 2.48 19.80
CA PRO A 290 -6.84 3.82 20.25
C PRO A 290 -7.56 4.12 21.58
N ARG A 291 -7.00 5.01 22.39
CA ARG A 291 -7.51 5.30 23.75
C ARG A 291 -9.00 5.63 23.79
N PHE A 292 -9.55 6.29 22.76
CA PHE A 292 -10.96 6.66 22.73
C PHE A 292 -11.90 5.47 22.44
N LEU A 293 -11.40 4.36 21.90
CA LEU A 293 -12.16 3.12 21.66
C LEU A 293 -11.98 2.07 22.75
N GLU A 294 -10.95 2.18 23.60
CA GLU A 294 -10.71 1.21 24.69
C GLU A 294 -11.92 0.99 25.63
N PRO A 295 -12.72 2.02 25.99
CA PRO A 295 -13.93 1.80 26.77
C PRO A 295 -14.97 0.89 26.11
N HIS A 296 -14.93 0.73 24.79
CA HIS A 296 -15.84 -0.09 23.98
C HIS A 296 -15.23 -1.43 23.53
N ARG A 297 -14.06 -1.82 24.07
CA ARG A 297 -13.32 -3.02 23.66
C ARG A 297 -14.20 -4.27 23.57
N SER A 298 -14.92 -4.61 24.63
CA SER A 298 -15.75 -5.82 24.66
C SER A 298 -16.88 -5.83 23.62
N GLU A 299 -17.46 -4.66 23.35
CA GLU A 299 -18.47 -4.48 22.31
C GLU A 299 -17.85 -4.69 20.92
N ILE A 300 -16.70 -4.04 20.66
CA ILE A 300 -15.95 -4.16 19.40
C ILE A 300 -15.54 -5.62 19.18
N GLU A 301 -14.93 -6.27 20.17
CA GLU A 301 -14.50 -7.68 20.05
C GLU A 301 -15.67 -8.63 19.79
N SER A 302 -16.87 -8.33 20.27
CA SER A 302 -18.06 -9.17 20.06
C SER A 302 -18.59 -9.19 18.64
N VAL A 303 -18.27 -8.15 17.84
CA VAL A 303 -18.74 -8.02 16.44
C VAL A 303 -17.65 -8.31 15.42
N LEU A 304 -16.38 -8.32 15.83
CA LEU A 304 -15.28 -8.64 14.95
C LEU A 304 -15.23 -10.15 14.64
N PRO A 305 -14.96 -10.57 13.40
CA PRO A 305 -14.77 -11.98 13.04
C PRO A 305 -13.63 -12.62 13.85
N GLU A 306 -13.81 -13.85 14.32
CA GLU A 306 -12.73 -14.58 14.97
C GLU A 306 -11.58 -14.85 14.00
N LEU A 307 -10.35 -14.53 14.40
CA LEU A 307 -9.13 -14.83 13.65
C LEU A 307 -8.45 -16.06 14.24
N GLN A 308 -9.02 -17.25 14.04
CA GLN A 308 -8.43 -18.50 14.50
C GLN A 308 -7.13 -18.79 13.72
N GLY A 309 -6.01 -18.87 14.46
CA GLY A 309 -4.68 -19.17 13.90
C GLY A 309 -3.94 -17.98 13.27
N ALA A 310 -4.34 -16.76 13.59
CA ALA A 310 -3.61 -15.53 13.28
C ALA A 310 -2.71 -15.12 14.44
#